data_d855e02749b2370a7ac21b893d3d4995
#
_entry.id   d855e02749b2370a7ac21b893d3d4995
#
_cell.length_a   1.000
_cell.length_b   1.000
_cell.length_c   1.000
_cell.angle_alpha   90.00
_cell.angle_beta   90.00
_cell.angle_gamma   90.00
#
_symmetry.space_group_name_H-M   'P 1'
#
loop_
_entity.id
_entity.type
_entity.pdbx_description
1 polymer ?
#
loop_
_entity_poly.entity_id
_entity_poly.type
_entity_poly.pdbx_seq_one_letter_code
_entity_poly.pdbx_strand_id
1 'polypeptide(L)'
;KIDKNIAVVSPKVLNEDGTTQYLVRQKLDVFDYMLRFIPFQFVKKIFDKRLSIYECRDLSDTETTDIKMGSGCFMLIDREKFVEIGGFDERFFMYFEDNDLCLRFGKAGYRILYTPFETVVHMYEKGAHKSRKLFKIFMQSMGKFFNKWGWRFF
;
A
#
# COMPACT_ATOMS: atom_id res chain seq x y z
N LYS A 1 27.29 -2.12 3.94
CA LYS A 1 26.67 -2.79 5.09
C LYS A 1 25.17 -2.82 4.87
N ILE A 2 24.56 -3.99 4.85
CA ILE A 2 23.09 -4.13 4.80
C ILE A 2 22.56 -3.54 6.11
N ASP A 3 21.64 -2.57 6.01
CA ASP A 3 20.98 -2.00 7.20
C ASP A 3 20.09 -3.06 7.83
N LYS A 4 20.46 -3.53 9.00
CA LYS A 4 19.75 -4.59 9.73
C LYS A 4 18.33 -4.16 10.17
N ASN A 5 17.99 -2.88 10.10
CA ASN A 5 16.66 -2.40 10.50
C ASN A 5 15.64 -2.46 9.34
N ILE A 6 16.06 -2.76 8.11
CA ILE A 6 15.13 -2.92 6.99
C ILE A 6 14.41 -4.26 7.14
N ALA A 7 13.08 -4.23 7.21
CA ALA A 7 12.24 -5.42 7.25
C ALA A 7 11.59 -5.74 5.89
N VAL A 8 11.31 -4.70 5.09
CA VAL A 8 10.65 -4.86 3.80
C VAL A 8 11.33 -3.99 2.75
N VAL A 9 11.51 -4.55 1.56
CA VAL A 9 11.88 -3.81 0.35
C VAL A 9 10.75 -3.96 -0.67
N SER A 10 10.26 -2.84 -1.17
CA SER A 10 9.21 -2.75 -2.19
C SER A 10 9.79 -2.12 -3.46
N PRO A 11 9.81 -2.80 -4.60
CA PRO A 11 10.31 -2.26 -5.86
C PRO A 11 9.32 -1.30 -6.49
N LYS A 12 9.74 -0.62 -7.55
CA LYS A 12 8.86 0.12 -8.43
C LYS A 12 7.94 -0.84 -9.17
N VAL A 13 6.63 -0.57 -9.11
CA VAL A 13 5.63 -1.40 -9.79
C VAL A 13 5.15 -0.71 -11.04
N LEU A 14 5.09 -1.46 -12.13
CA LEU A 14 4.65 -0.98 -13.45
C LEU A 14 3.35 -1.65 -13.87
N ASN A 15 2.57 -0.94 -14.67
CA ASN A 15 1.50 -1.48 -15.49
C ASN A 15 2.07 -2.25 -16.69
N GLU A 16 1.25 -3.01 -17.41
CA GLU A 16 1.64 -3.71 -18.64
C GLU A 16 2.14 -2.76 -19.73
N ASP A 17 1.65 -1.51 -19.74
CA ASP A 17 2.05 -0.47 -20.69
C ASP A 17 3.35 0.27 -20.29
N GLY A 18 4.00 -0.16 -19.20
CA GLY A 18 5.22 0.43 -18.68
C GLY A 18 5.01 1.68 -17.82
N THR A 19 3.80 2.16 -17.63
CA THR A 19 3.52 3.28 -16.74
C THR A 19 3.60 2.86 -15.27
N THR A 20 3.93 3.79 -14.37
CA THR A 20 4.05 3.49 -12.94
C THR A 20 2.70 3.21 -12.30
N GLN A 21 2.60 2.08 -11.58
CA GLN A 21 1.53 1.83 -10.63
C GLN A 21 1.89 2.42 -9.26
N TYR A 22 1.20 3.47 -8.84
CA TYR A 22 1.44 4.13 -7.57
C TYR A 22 0.78 3.37 -6.41
N LEU A 23 1.46 2.35 -5.89
CA LEU A 23 0.94 1.44 -4.87
C LEU A 23 1.48 1.70 -3.45
N VAL A 24 2.54 2.48 -3.34
CA VAL A 24 3.14 2.90 -2.06
C VAL A 24 2.23 3.90 -1.35
N ARG A 25 2.23 3.88 -0.01
CA ARG A 25 1.45 4.80 0.81
C ARG A 25 2.25 5.29 2.01
N GLN A 26 2.11 6.59 2.30
CA GLN A 26 2.61 7.18 3.54
C GLN A 26 1.49 7.37 4.58
N LYS A 27 0.26 7.51 4.13
CA LYS A 27 -0.91 7.74 4.96
C LYS A 27 -2.13 7.07 4.33
N LEU A 28 -3.05 6.60 5.16
CA LEU A 28 -4.32 6.04 4.74
C LEU A 28 -5.47 6.79 5.41
N ASP A 29 -6.36 7.34 4.58
CA ASP A 29 -7.59 7.98 5.02
C ASP A 29 -8.78 7.36 4.29
N VAL A 30 -9.93 7.32 4.94
CA VAL A 30 -11.17 6.79 4.34
C VAL A 30 -11.54 7.54 3.07
N PHE A 31 -11.42 8.86 3.10
CA PHE A 31 -11.74 9.73 1.96
C PHE A 31 -10.89 9.39 0.71
N ASP A 32 -9.58 9.21 0.87
CA ASP A 32 -8.68 8.89 -0.23
C ASP A 32 -8.99 7.53 -0.85
N TYR A 33 -9.33 6.54 -0.01
CA TYR A 33 -9.79 5.25 -0.49
C TYR A 33 -11.11 5.37 -1.27
N MET A 34 -12.08 6.14 -0.76
CA MET A 34 -13.37 6.30 -1.42
C MET A 34 -13.25 7.05 -2.74
N LEU A 35 -12.34 8.02 -2.86
CA LEU A 35 -12.05 8.72 -4.12
C LEU A 35 -11.66 7.76 -5.25
N ARG A 36 -11.00 6.64 -4.95
CA ARG A 36 -10.62 5.64 -5.96
C ARG A 36 -11.82 4.97 -6.62
N PHE A 37 -12.95 4.86 -5.90
CA PHE A 37 -14.18 4.24 -6.41
C PHE A 37 -15.07 5.23 -7.17
N ILE A 38 -14.78 6.52 -7.12
CA ILE A 38 -15.55 7.52 -7.86
C ILE A 38 -15.25 7.37 -9.36
N PRO A 39 -16.26 7.13 -10.22
CA PRO A 39 -16.05 6.95 -11.64
C PRO A 39 -15.79 8.27 -12.41
N PHE A 40 -16.09 9.40 -11.79
CA PHE A 40 -16.06 10.71 -12.44
C PHE A 40 -14.64 11.30 -12.44
N GLN A 41 -14.04 11.40 -13.62
CA GLN A 41 -12.67 11.92 -13.78
C GLN A 41 -12.52 13.38 -13.36
N PHE A 42 -13.56 14.21 -13.54
CA PHE A 42 -13.51 15.61 -13.11
C PHE A 42 -13.36 15.74 -11.58
N VAL A 43 -13.99 14.84 -10.81
CA VAL A 43 -13.84 14.83 -9.34
C VAL A 43 -12.40 14.49 -8.97
N LYS A 44 -11.81 13.46 -9.59
CA LYS A 44 -10.42 13.10 -9.37
C LYS A 44 -9.46 14.25 -9.72
N LYS A 45 -9.75 15.01 -10.78
CA LYS A 45 -8.97 16.17 -11.18
C LYS A 45 -9.02 17.31 -10.13
N ILE A 46 -10.19 17.54 -9.51
CA ILE A 46 -10.32 18.51 -8.41
C ILE A 46 -9.42 18.13 -7.21
N PHE A 47 -9.34 16.84 -6.90
CA PHE A 47 -8.53 16.31 -5.79
C PHE A 47 -7.16 15.79 -6.21
N ASP A 48 -6.66 16.12 -7.40
CA ASP A 48 -5.44 15.54 -7.97
C ASP A 48 -4.20 15.77 -7.08
N LYS A 49 -4.05 16.96 -6.52
CA LYS A 49 -2.97 17.27 -5.57
C LYS A 49 -3.00 16.36 -4.34
N ARG A 50 -4.20 16.09 -3.80
CA ARG A 50 -4.37 15.17 -2.66
C ARG A 50 -4.09 13.73 -3.06
N LEU A 51 -4.60 13.30 -4.21
CA LEU A 51 -4.33 11.97 -4.76
C LEU A 51 -2.85 11.76 -5.04
N SER A 52 -2.13 12.77 -5.54
CA SER A 52 -0.69 12.73 -5.75
C SER A 52 0.07 12.43 -4.45
N ILE A 53 -0.29 13.11 -3.36
CA ILE A 53 0.29 12.85 -2.03
C ILE A 53 -0.07 11.45 -1.53
N TYR A 54 -1.33 11.06 -1.67
CA TYR A 54 -1.81 9.73 -1.26
C TYR A 54 -1.11 8.59 -2.03
N GLU A 55 -0.90 8.77 -3.33
CA GLU A 55 -0.27 7.82 -4.23
C GLU A 55 1.25 7.91 -4.22
N CYS A 56 1.83 8.84 -3.46
CA CYS A 56 3.28 9.08 -3.39
C CYS A 56 3.89 9.25 -4.80
N ARG A 57 3.29 10.09 -5.66
CA ARG A 57 3.73 10.27 -7.06
C ARG A 57 5.08 11.01 -7.18
N ASP A 58 5.56 11.55 -6.06
CA ASP A 58 6.82 12.28 -5.92
C ASP A 58 8.01 11.40 -5.48
N LEU A 59 7.80 10.07 -5.37
CA LEU A 59 8.90 9.17 -5.08
C LEU A 59 9.98 9.25 -6.15
N SER A 60 11.23 9.30 -5.67
CA SER A 60 12.40 9.37 -6.55
C SER A 60 12.53 8.14 -7.45
N ASP A 61 12.90 8.37 -8.70
CA ASP A 61 13.27 7.31 -9.65
C ASP A 61 14.78 6.97 -9.59
N THR A 62 15.54 7.68 -8.76
CA THR A 62 17.01 7.55 -8.69
C THR A 62 17.53 7.25 -7.29
N GLU A 63 16.67 7.25 -6.27
CA GLU A 63 17.06 7.05 -4.88
C GLU A 63 16.07 6.15 -4.14
N THR A 64 16.58 5.37 -3.21
CA THR A 64 15.74 4.62 -2.28
C THR A 64 15.10 5.56 -1.27
N THR A 65 13.84 5.27 -0.88
CA THR A 65 13.07 6.12 0.02
C THR A 65 12.42 5.28 1.12
N ASP A 66 12.44 5.77 2.36
CA ASP A 66 11.66 5.19 3.43
C ASP A 66 10.17 5.43 3.20
N ILE A 67 9.41 4.36 3.28
CA ILE A 67 7.95 4.39 3.11
C ILE A 67 7.27 3.76 4.32
N LYS A 68 5.99 4.09 4.53
CA LYS A 68 5.22 3.47 5.61
C LYS A 68 4.54 2.18 5.21
N MET A 69 4.11 2.09 3.96
CA MET A 69 3.36 0.93 3.46
C MET A 69 3.72 0.66 2.00
N GLY A 70 4.15 -0.56 1.75
CA GLY A 70 4.26 -1.13 0.41
C GLY A 70 2.95 -1.79 -0.01
N SER A 71 2.98 -2.53 -1.11
CA SER A 71 1.82 -3.27 -1.62
C SER A 71 2.10 -4.76 -1.66
N GLY A 72 1.10 -5.55 -1.27
CA GLY A 72 1.15 -7.01 -1.32
C GLY A 72 1.31 -7.62 -2.72
N CYS A 73 1.26 -6.81 -3.79
CA CYS A 73 1.57 -7.30 -5.13
C CYS A 73 3.02 -7.80 -5.24
N PHE A 74 3.95 -7.13 -4.54
CA PHE A 74 5.34 -7.59 -4.38
C PHE A 74 6.01 -6.90 -3.18
N MET A 75 6.49 -7.69 -2.25
CA MET A 75 7.34 -7.26 -1.13
C MET A 75 8.41 -8.32 -0.88
N LEU A 76 9.67 -7.89 -0.82
CA LEU A 76 10.75 -8.72 -0.29
C LEU A 76 10.82 -8.48 1.21
N ILE A 77 10.57 -9.53 2.00
CA ILE A 77 10.40 -9.44 3.45
C ILE A 77 11.50 -10.23 4.15
N ASP A 78 12.11 -9.63 5.17
CA ASP A 78 13.01 -10.34 6.08
C ASP A 78 12.22 -11.38 6.87
N ARG A 79 12.57 -12.66 6.69
CA ARG A 79 11.85 -13.78 7.28
C ARG A 79 11.86 -13.76 8.81
N GLU A 80 12.99 -13.41 9.43
CA GLU A 80 13.12 -13.44 10.89
C GLU A 80 12.21 -12.39 11.52
N LYS A 81 12.24 -11.17 10.99
CA LYS A 81 11.37 -10.07 11.41
C LYS A 81 9.89 -10.34 11.14
N PHE A 82 9.58 -11.01 10.03
CA PHE A 82 8.22 -11.42 9.72
C PHE A 82 7.66 -12.37 10.78
N VAL A 83 8.46 -13.36 11.17
CA VAL A 83 8.09 -14.31 12.24
C VAL A 83 7.99 -13.61 13.60
N GLU A 84 8.93 -12.71 13.89
CA GLU A 84 8.95 -11.94 15.17
C GLU A 84 7.67 -11.14 15.38
N ILE A 85 7.15 -10.48 14.34
CA ILE A 85 5.90 -9.71 14.46
C ILE A 85 4.63 -10.57 14.32
N GLY A 86 4.76 -11.89 14.17
CA GLY A 86 3.63 -12.83 14.09
C GLY A 86 3.00 -12.96 12.70
N GLY A 87 3.72 -12.61 11.62
CA GLY A 87 3.24 -12.81 10.24
C GLY A 87 2.06 -11.92 9.85
N PHE A 88 1.24 -12.35 8.92
CA PHE A 88 0.01 -11.66 8.55
C PHE A 88 -1.07 -11.81 9.63
N ASP A 89 -1.88 -10.76 9.80
CA ASP A 89 -3.06 -10.82 10.68
C ASP A 89 -4.21 -11.52 9.94
N GLU A 90 -4.50 -12.75 10.32
CA GLU A 90 -5.49 -13.62 9.65
C GLU A 90 -6.93 -13.08 9.66
N ARG A 91 -7.20 -12.01 10.43
CA ARG A 91 -8.49 -11.32 10.38
C ARG A 91 -8.75 -10.64 9.02
N PHE A 92 -7.67 -10.35 8.26
CA PHE A 92 -7.74 -9.81 6.91
C PHE A 92 -7.67 -10.96 5.90
N PHE A 93 -8.80 -11.35 5.32
CA PHE A 93 -8.82 -12.35 4.26
C PHE A 93 -8.20 -11.80 2.95
N MET A 94 -8.48 -10.54 2.64
CA MET A 94 -7.99 -9.84 1.44
C MET A 94 -8.16 -8.35 1.65
N TYR A 95 -7.23 -7.55 1.12
CA TYR A 95 -7.11 -6.10 1.28
C TYR A 95 -6.76 -5.67 2.70
N PHE A 96 -5.86 -4.69 2.81
CA PHE A 96 -5.31 -4.11 4.03
C PHE A 96 -4.39 -5.04 4.86
N GLU A 97 -4.24 -6.32 4.52
CA GLU A 97 -3.29 -7.22 5.17
C GLU A 97 -1.84 -6.75 5.00
N ASP A 98 -1.51 -6.23 3.82
CA ASP A 98 -0.21 -5.67 3.47
C ASP A 98 0.06 -4.36 4.23
N ASN A 99 -0.94 -3.47 4.28
CA ASN A 99 -0.84 -2.22 5.03
C ASN A 99 -0.72 -2.48 6.54
N ASP A 100 -1.48 -3.43 7.07
CA ASP A 100 -1.40 -3.83 8.48
C ASP A 100 -0.03 -4.39 8.81
N LEU A 101 0.50 -5.27 7.98
CA LEU A 101 1.83 -5.86 8.12
C LEU A 101 2.90 -4.76 8.18
N CYS A 102 2.86 -3.84 7.22
CA CYS A 102 3.80 -2.72 7.15
C CYS A 102 3.73 -1.83 8.40
N LEU A 103 2.54 -1.49 8.87
CA LEU A 103 2.38 -0.68 10.07
C LEU A 103 2.86 -1.40 11.33
N ARG A 104 2.72 -2.74 11.41
CA ARG A 104 3.28 -3.53 12.52
C ARG A 104 4.80 -3.55 12.48
N PHE A 105 5.44 -3.67 11.33
CA PHE A 105 6.88 -3.50 11.19
C PHE A 105 7.33 -2.12 11.68
N GLY A 106 6.67 -1.05 11.22
CA GLY A 106 6.99 0.31 11.67
C GLY A 106 6.83 0.49 13.18
N LYS A 107 5.78 -0.12 13.80
CA LYS A 107 5.58 -0.10 15.26
C LYS A 107 6.66 -0.86 16.02
N ALA A 108 7.22 -1.91 15.44
CA ALA A 108 8.35 -2.66 15.98
C ALA A 108 9.72 -1.95 15.78
N GLY A 109 9.74 -0.78 15.13
CA GLY A 109 10.95 0.00 14.87
C GLY A 109 11.69 -0.36 13.58
N TYR A 110 11.10 -1.22 12.74
CA TYR A 110 11.68 -1.60 11.46
C TYR A 110 11.33 -0.62 10.35
N ARG A 111 12.23 -0.55 9.36
CA ARG A 111 12.07 0.29 8.17
C ARG A 111 11.50 -0.50 7.01
N ILE A 112 10.71 0.18 6.18
CA ILE A 112 10.21 -0.30 4.91
C ILE A 112 10.80 0.60 3.83
N LEU A 113 11.50 0.01 2.88
CA LEU A 113 12.24 0.73 1.85
C LEU A 113 11.56 0.56 0.49
N TYR A 114 11.33 1.66 -0.20
CA TYR A 114 11.06 1.69 -1.62
C TYR A 114 12.37 1.73 -2.40
N THR A 115 12.49 0.94 -3.46
CA THR A 115 13.62 1.00 -4.40
C THR A 115 13.12 1.16 -5.83
N PRO A 116 13.61 2.18 -6.58
CA PRO A 116 13.28 2.35 -7.99
C PRO A 116 14.20 1.56 -8.93
N PHE A 117 15.30 0.98 -8.41
CA PHE A 117 16.33 0.32 -9.21
C PHE A 117 15.89 -1.03 -9.80
N GLU A 118 14.90 -1.66 -9.17
CA GLU A 118 14.27 -2.87 -9.65
C GLU A 118 12.79 -2.62 -9.93
N THR A 119 12.26 -3.29 -10.94
CA THR A 119 10.87 -3.14 -11.34
C THR A 119 10.15 -4.47 -11.43
N VAL A 120 8.87 -4.47 -11.12
CA VAL A 120 7.97 -5.60 -11.37
C VAL A 120 6.77 -5.13 -12.17
N VAL A 121 6.30 -5.95 -13.10
CA VAL A 121 5.06 -5.69 -13.82
C VAL A 121 3.93 -6.39 -13.09
N HIS A 122 2.89 -5.65 -12.72
CA HIS A 122 1.73 -6.18 -12.02
C HIS A 122 0.45 -5.98 -12.85
N MET A 123 -0.13 -7.09 -13.29
CA MET A 123 -1.40 -7.11 -14.03
C MET A 123 -2.58 -6.85 -13.08
N TYR A 124 -2.88 -5.57 -12.83
CA TYR A 124 -3.88 -5.19 -11.85
C TYR A 124 -5.31 -5.32 -12.39
N GLU A 125 -6.03 -6.32 -11.95
CA GLU A 125 -7.39 -6.61 -12.41
C GLU A 125 -8.51 -5.71 -11.84
N LYS A 126 -8.22 -4.82 -10.88
CA LYS A 126 -9.21 -3.94 -10.22
C LYS A 126 -10.41 -4.71 -9.64
N GLY A 127 -10.17 -5.84 -8.99
CA GLY A 127 -11.20 -6.79 -8.55
C GLY A 127 -12.34 -6.16 -7.72
N ALA A 128 -12.01 -5.30 -6.74
CA ALA A 128 -13.01 -4.60 -5.93
C ALA A 128 -13.89 -3.63 -6.73
N HIS A 129 -13.43 -3.13 -7.88
CA HIS A 129 -14.24 -2.29 -8.78
C HIS A 129 -15.17 -3.10 -9.69
N LYS A 130 -14.84 -4.37 -9.96
CA LYS A 130 -15.57 -5.23 -10.89
C LYS A 130 -16.55 -6.18 -10.22
N SER A 131 -16.37 -6.48 -8.92
CA SER A 131 -17.14 -7.51 -8.21
C SER A 131 -17.76 -6.96 -6.92
N ARG A 132 -19.10 -7.06 -6.79
CA ARG A 132 -19.82 -6.71 -5.54
C ARG A 132 -19.33 -7.53 -4.33
N LYS A 133 -18.97 -8.80 -4.55
CA LYS A 133 -18.41 -9.66 -3.51
C LYS A 133 -17.06 -9.13 -3.01
N LEU A 134 -16.15 -8.81 -3.93
CA LEU A 134 -14.85 -8.27 -3.59
C LEU A 134 -14.94 -6.85 -3.00
N PHE A 135 -15.88 -6.03 -3.45
CA PHE A 135 -16.15 -4.73 -2.83
C PHE A 135 -16.62 -4.88 -1.38
N LYS A 136 -17.51 -5.86 -1.08
CA LYS A 136 -17.95 -6.15 0.30
C LYS A 136 -16.76 -6.58 1.17
N ILE A 137 -15.88 -7.45 0.67
CA ILE A 137 -14.68 -7.88 1.38
C ILE A 137 -13.77 -6.67 1.64
N PHE A 138 -13.57 -5.81 0.64
CA PHE A 138 -12.80 -4.57 0.77
C PHE A 138 -13.36 -3.68 1.89
N MET A 139 -14.66 -3.43 1.93
CA MET A 139 -15.31 -2.61 2.97
C MET A 139 -15.18 -3.25 4.37
N GLN A 140 -15.29 -4.57 4.48
CA GLN A 140 -15.09 -5.29 5.74
C GLN A 140 -13.65 -5.17 6.23
N SER A 141 -12.67 -5.37 5.35
CA SER A 141 -11.25 -5.24 5.68
C SER A 141 -10.89 -3.80 6.04
N MET A 142 -11.43 -2.82 5.32
CA MET A 142 -11.28 -1.40 5.62
C MET A 142 -11.79 -1.08 7.03
N GLY A 143 -12.98 -1.55 7.39
CA GLY A 143 -13.54 -1.37 8.74
C GLY A 143 -12.65 -1.99 9.83
N LYS A 144 -12.17 -3.22 9.62
CA LYS A 144 -11.24 -3.90 10.55
C LYS A 144 -9.93 -3.10 10.70
N PHE A 145 -9.39 -2.61 9.57
CA PHE A 145 -8.15 -1.84 9.56
C PHE A 145 -8.28 -0.54 10.35
N PHE A 146 -9.29 0.28 10.07
CA PHE A 146 -9.48 1.54 10.78
C PHE A 146 -9.91 1.35 12.24
N ASN A 147 -10.62 0.27 12.58
CA ASN A 147 -10.87 -0.09 13.99
C ASN A 147 -9.58 -0.44 14.74
N LYS A 148 -8.61 -1.05 14.08
CA LYS A 148 -7.32 -1.44 14.68
C LYS A 148 -6.36 -0.25 14.81
N TRP A 149 -6.29 0.61 13.76
CA TRP A 149 -5.28 1.67 13.62
C TRP A 149 -5.80 3.10 13.87
N GLY A 150 -7.08 3.22 14.14
CA GLY A 150 -7.76 4.51 14.32
C GLY A 150 -8.40 5.04 13.02
N TRP A 151 -9.62 5.56 13.16
CA TRP A 151 -10.36 6.16 12.06
C TRP A 151 -9.78 7.51 11.67
N ARG A 152 -9.46 7.64 10.40
CA ARG A 152 -9.03 8.88 9.76
C ARG A 152 -9.93 9.14 8.56
N PHE A 153 -10.73 10.19 8.63
CA PHE A 153 -11.70 10.49 7.59
C PHE A 153 -11.14 11.46 6.54
N PHE A 154 -10.21 12.34 6.95
CA PHE A 154 -9.69 13.40 6.09
C PHE A 154 -8.24 13.78 6.41
#